data_92f6065e26a6c3e64e346ee979cf5a5b
#
_entry.id   92f6065e26a6c3e64e346ee979cf5a5b
#
_cell.length_a   1.000
_cell.length_b   1.000
_cell.length_c   1.000
_cell.angle_alpha   90.00
_cell.angle_beta   90.00
_cell.angle_gamma   90.00
#
_symmetry.space_group_name_H-M   'P 1'
#
loop_
_entity.id
_entity.type
_entity.pdbx_description
1 polymer ?
#
loop_
_entity_poly.entity_id
_entity_poly.type
_entity_poly.pdbx_seq_one_letter_code
_entity_poly.pdbx_strand_id
1 'polypeptide(L)'
;IPINDQNMCKFGALDIDTYPIDHVAILKKCRRFKLPLVVCRSKSGGAHLFLFIKDWITATDMRDHLTEFAAVLGYGGCEVFPKQNKILAERGDVGNFINLPYFDSENTLRYAVNEKGEELSLERFLNYVDRVTTTLEDLRSLDFTSADDELKEMPPCLRIMFATSVPDGTRNKVMFHAAVTAKMMHPDTWEQTLERWNQKYCKPSLPAGEIVTIQNQHKKKEYGYLCKEEPMGSHCDKAACREAKYGVGKNSSMPGITGLTIQKSEPRLYFLDVDGRRLELSTEQLQMPLQFQRACMEQLDVMPPVMKAAEWQTYVNKLLEQATHVEVPKELTIKGQFEELLEI
;
A
#
# COMPACT_ATOMS: atom_id res chain seq x y z
N ILE A 1 14.11 22.14 12.47
CA ILE A 1 14.52 21.14 11.50
C ILE A 1 14.63 19.81 12.24
N PRO A 2 13.84 18.79 11.88
CA PRO A 2 13.84 17.52 12.59
C PRO A 2 15.11 16.68 12.41
N ILE A 3 15.77 16.77 11.25
CA ILE A 3 16.96 15.96 10.90
C ILE A 3 18.26 16.71 11.24
N ASN A 4 19.21 16.02 11.84
CA ASN A 4 20.55 16.55 12.13
C ASN A 4 21.57 16.14 11.04
N ASP A 5 22.83 16.58 11.18
CA ASP A 5 23.95 16.29 10.28
C ASP A 5 24.33 14.79 10.19
N GLN A 6 23.93 14.00 11.17
CA GLN A 6 24.12 12.55 11.20
C GLN A 6 22.90 11.80 10.63
N ASN A 7 21.95 12.51 10.03
CA ASN A 7 20.70 11.97 9.50
C ASN A 7 19.80 11.30 10.58
N MET A 8 19.85 11.83 11.80
CA MET A 8 19.09 11.34 12.95
C MET A 8 18.05 12.37 13.38
N CYS A 9 16.99 11.89 14.04
CA CYS A 9 15.87 12.70 14.53
C CYS A 9 15.54 12.36 15.97
N LYS A 10 15.10 13.37 16.74
CA LYS A 10 14.43 13.22 18.06
C LYS A 10 12.96 13.58 18.00
N PHE A 11 12.52 14.17 16.92
CA PHE A 11 11.10 14.40 16.65
C PHE A 11 10.86 14.40 15.15
N GLY A 12 9.61 14.18 14.80
CA GLY A 12 9.11 14.35 13.45
C GLY A 12 7.67 14.84 13.50
N ALA A 13 7.08 15.13 12.35
CA ALA A 13 5.72 15.60 12.30
C ALA A 13 5.01 15.24 11.00
N LEU A 14 3.68 15.13 11.08
CA LEU A 14 2.76 15.17 9.95
C LEU A 14 2.22 16.57 9.81
N ASP A 15 2.18 17.08 8.60
CA ASP A 15 1.55 18.37 8.27
C ASP A 15 0.30 18.12 7.43
N ILE A 16 -0.86 18.39 8.03
CA ILE A 16 -2.17 18.09 7.46
C ILE A 16 -2.86 19.40 7.09
N ASP A 17 -2.83 19.73 5.82
CA ASP A 17 -3.42 20.94 5.23
C ASP A 17 -4.80 20.67 4.60
N THR A 18 -5.67 19.98 5.34
CA THR A 18 -7.07 19.75 4.95
C THR A 18 -7.99 20.69 5.71
N TYR A 19 -8.93 21.32 5.02
CA TYR A 19 -9.84 22.32 5.60
C TYR A 19 -11.30 22.03 5.24
N PRO A 20 -12.26 22.13 6.21
CA PRO A 20 -12.04 22.27 7.65
C PRO A 20 -11.49 20.97 8.25
N ILE A 21 -10.72 21.07 9.35
CA ILE A 21 -10.17 19.94 10.08
C ILE A 21 -10.72 19.87 11.51
N ASP A 22 -11.08 18.68 11.96
CA ASP A 22 -11.52 18.41 13.33
C ASP A 22 -10.36 17.81 14.14
N HIS A 23 -9.67 18.68 14.89
CA HIS A 23 -8.55 18.29 15.74
C HIS A 23 -8.96 17.31 16.84
N VAL A 24 -10.19 17.40 17.35
CA VAL A 24 -10.70 16.50 18.39
C VAL A 24 -10.93 15.10 17.82
N ALA A 25 -11.46 15.02 16.60
CA ALA A 25 -11.62 13.74 15.91
C ALA A 25 -10.25 13.05 15.66
N ILE A 26 -9.24 13.83 15.27
CA ILE A 26 -7.87 13.31 15.12
C ILE A 26 -7.34 12.81 16.46
N LEU A 27 -7.46 13.60 17.53
CA LEU A 27 -7.01 13.22 18.86
C LEU A 27 -7.67 11.92 19.36
N LYS A 28 -8.99 11.77 19.13
CA LYS A 28 -9.72 10.54 19.44
C LYS A 28 -9.18 9.33 18.66
N LYS A 29 -8.85 9.51 17.36
CA LYS A 29 -8.22 8.45 16.56
C LYS A 29 -6.83 8.09 17.08
N CYS A 30 -5.98 9.09 17.40
CA CYS A 30 -4.67 8.85 18.00
C CYS A 30 -4.78 7.98 19.26
N ARG A 31 -5.73 8.29 20.14
CA ARG A 31 -5.96 7.49 21.35
C ARG A 31 -6.47 6.09 21.08
N ARG A 32 -7.45 5.98 20.16
CA ARG A 32 -8.00 4.68 19.76
C ARG A 32 -6.91 3.73 19.28
N PHE A 33 -5.97 4.24 18.50
CA PHE A 33 -4.87 3.47 17.93
C PHE A 33 -3.59 3.51 18.78
N LYS A 34 -3.64 4.14 19.96
CA LYS A 34 -2.48 4.32 20.87
C LYS A 34 -1.28 4.98 20.19
N LEU A 35 -1.53 5.88 19.21
CA LEU A 35 -0.47 6.62 18.55
C LEU A 35 0.11 7.67 19.50
N PRO A 36 1.44 7.72 19.71
CA PRO A 36 2.08 8.68 20.61
C PRO A 36 2.26 10.05 19.91
N LEU A 37 1.18 10.58 19.35
CA LEU A 37 1.18 11.83 18.60
C LEU A 37 0.57 12.96 19.42
N VAL A 38 1.22 14.12 19.38
CA VAL A 38 0.70 15.37 19.93
C VAL A 38 0.02 16.15 18.83
N VAL A 39 -1.28 16.35 18.95
CA VAL A 39 -2.09 17.07 17.96
C VAL A 39 -2.05 18.56 18.25
N CYS A 40 -1.48 19.32 17.32
CA CYS A 40 -1.38 20.77 17.39
C CYS A 40 -2.16 21.44 16.24
N ARG A 41 -2.77 22.56 16.51
CA ARG A 41 -3.30 23.44 15.48
C ARG A 41 -2.14 24.14 14.75
N SER A 42 -2.16 24.18 13.42
CA SER A 42 -1.23 24.98 12.63
C SER A 42 -1.68 26.45 12.53
N LYS A 43 -0.83 27.34 12.04
CA LYS A 43 -1.16 28.77 11.88
C LYS A 43 -2.40 29.00 11.01
N SER A 44 -2.51 28.25 9.92
CA SER A 44 -3.62 28.32 8.95
C SER A 44 -4.91 27.64 9.43
N GLY A 45 -4.85 26.91 10.55
CA GLY A 45 -5.98 26.15 11.08
C GLY A 45 -5.99 24.67 10.68
N GLY A 46 -4.99 24.20 9.94
CA GLY A 46 -4.69 22.77 9.72
C GLY A 46 -4.15 22.13 10.99
N ALA A 47 -3.56 20.94 10.88
CA ALA A 47 -2.99 20.23 12.01
C ALA A 47 -1.53 19.82 11.78
N HIS A 48 -0.68 20.05 12.77
CA HIS A 48 0.62 19.41 12.89
C HIS A 48 0.55 18.34 13.96
N LEU A 49 0.93 17.10 13.64
CA LEU A 49 0.96 15.99 14.58
C LEU A 49 2.41 15.64 14.86
N PHE A 50 2.88 15.97 16.07
CA PHE A 50 4.29 15.73 16.44
C PHE A 50 4.48 14.38 17.11
N LEU A 51 5.52 13.68 16.68
CA LEU A 51 6.06 12.48 17.29
C LEU A 51 7.39 12.82 17.97
N PHE A 52 7.50 12.52 19.28
CA PHE A 52 8.72 12.76 20.06
C PHE A 52 9.33 11.42 20.50
N ILE A 53 10.65 11.30 20.37
CA ILE A 53 11.41 10.07 20.66
C ILE A 53 12.48 10.36 21.71
N LYS A 54 12.65 9.43 22.65
CA LYS A 54 13.66 9.55 23.73
C LYS A 54 15.08 9.58 23.18
N ASP A 55 15.37 8.65 22.28
CA ASP A 55 16.69 8.48 21.71
C ASP A 55 16.74 8.99 20.24
N TRP A 56 17.95 9.20 19.74
CA TRP A 56 18.14 9.53 18.33
C TRP A 56 17.81 8.31 17.48
N ILE A 57 16.89 8.46 16.52
CA ILE A 57 16.57 7.45 15.52
C ILE A 57 16.89 7.94 14.12
N THR A 58 17.00 7.05 13.14
CA THR A 58 17.25 7.47 11.75
C THR A 58 16.07 8.27 11.20
N ALA A 59 16.34 9.20 10.29
CA ALA A 59 15.28 9.92 9.59
C ALA A 59 14.39 8.97 8.79
N THR A 60 14.90 7.83 8.33
CA THR A 60 14.15 6.79 7.67
C THR A 60 13.14 6.15 8.62
N ASP A 61 13.57 5.66 9.79
CA ASP A 61 12.65 5.09 10.79
C ASP A 61 11.56 6.10 11.18
N MET A 62 11.94 7.36 11.42
CA MET A 62 10.97 8.42 11.76
C MET A 62 9.91 8.59 10.66
N ARG A 63 10.33 8.64 9.41
CA ARG A 63 9.43 8.81 8.26
C ARG A 63 8.52 7.60 8.06
N ASP A 64 9.07 6.41 8.19
CA ASP A 64 8.32 5.17 7.97
C ASP A 64 7.17 5.06 8.99
N HIS A 65 7.44 5.26 10.29
CA HIS A 65 6.40 5.28 11.32
C HIS A 65 5.38 6.40 11.12
N LEU A 66 5.82 7.62 10.79
CA LEU A 66 4.90 8.73 10.54
C LEU A 66 4.03 8.49 9.30
N THR A 67 4.57 7.89 8.24
CA THR A 67 3.81 7.53 7.04
C THR A 67 2.74 6.49 7.35
N GLU A 68 3.08 5.49 8.15
CA GLU A 68 2.13 4.49 8.63
C GLU A 68 1.03 5.14 9.50
N PHE A 69 1.41 6.02 10.44
CA PHE A 69 0.44 6.73 11.28
C PHE A 69 -0.49 7.63 10.47
N ALA A 70 0.03 8.33 9.45
CA ALA A 70 -0.79 9.11 8.53
C ALA A 70 -1.84 8.24 7.83
N ALA A 71 -1.44 7.06 7.35
CA ALA A 71 -2.34 6.10 6.72
C ALA A 71 -3.41 5.58 7.70
N VAL A 72 -3.02 5.21 8.93
CA VAL A 72 -3.94 4.78 10.01
C VAL A 72 -4.98 5.85 10.34
N LEU A 73 -4.54 7.11 10.39
CA LEU A 73 -5.42 8.24 10.67
C LEU A 73 -6.34 8.63 9.49
N GLY A 74 -6.04 8.16 8.27
CA GLY A 74 -6.75 8.52 7.05
C GLY A 74 -6.25 9.80 6.38
N TYR A 75 -4.98 10.13 6.61
CA TYR A 75 -4.27 11.26 6.01
C TYR A 75 -3.05 10.82 5.20
N GLY A 76 -3.10 9.61 4.63
CA GLY A 76 -2.05 9.11 3.74
C GLY A 76 -1.81 10.07 2.57
N GLY A 77 -0.54 10.47 2.39
CA GLY A 77 -0.17 11.47 1.38
C GLY A 77 0.00 12.89 1.91
N CYS A 78 -0.27 13.17 3.20
CA CYS A 78 0.12 14.43 3.84
C CYS A 78 1.66 14.57 3.89
N GLU A 79 2.13 15.78 4.15
CA GLU A 79 3.57 16.02 4.28
C GLU A 79 4.13 15.40 5.55
N VAL A 80 5.26 14.70 5.42
CA VAL A 80 5.97 14.05 6.53
C VAL A 80 7.31 14.73 6.75
N PHE A 81 7.58 15.13 7.98
CA PHE A 81 8.85 15.74 8.39
C PHE A 81 9.64 14.83 9.33
N PRO A 82 10.96 14.64 9.09
CA PRO A 82 11.76 15.26 8.05
C PRO A 82 11.30 14.86 6.64
N LYS A 83 11.45 15.77 5.64
CA LYS A 83 11.13 15.43 4.24
C LYS A 83 12.22 14.55 3.60
N GLN A 84 13.44 14.64 4.10
CA GLN A 84 14.60 13.89 3.61
C GLN A 84 14.94 12.72 4.53
N ASN A 85 15.38 11.61 3.97
CA ASN A 85 16.00 10.51 4.71
C ASN A 85 17.48 10.80 5.00
N LYS A 86 18.13 11.60 4.14
CA LYS A 86 19.52 12.01 4.27
C LYS A 86 19.71 13.45 3.81
N ILE A 87 20.63 14.15 4.45
CA ILE A 87 21.16 15.44 4.03
C ILE A 87 22.66 15.31 3.83
N LEU A 88 23.22 16.12 2.95
CA LEU A 88 24.67 16.21 2.71
C LEU A 88 25.20 17.43 3.45
N ALA A 89 25.35 17.31 4.77
CA ALA A 89 25.79 18.40 5.64
C ALA A 89 27.14 19.02 5.19
N GLU A 90 28.04 18.20 4.65
CA GLU A 90 29.33 18.65 4.09
C GLU A 90 29.19 19.63 2.91
N ARG A 91 28.02 19.62 2.23
CA ARG A 91 27.69 20.56 1.15
C ARG A 91 26.85 21.74 1.62
N GLY A 92 26.63 21.86 2.93
CA GLY A 92 25.80 22.90 3.52
C GLY A 92 24.28 22.60 3.42
N ASP A 93 23.89 21.36 3.08
CA ASP A 93 22.48 20.99 3.06
C ASP A 93 21.91 21.06 4.47
N VAL A 94 20.72 21.65 4.58
CA VAL A 94 19.89 21.63 5.79
C VAL A 94 18.56 20.98 5.47
N GLY A 95 18.00 20.24 6.42
CA GLY A 95 16.68 19.62 6.24
C GLY A 95 15.56 20.67 6.14
N ASN A 96 14.41 20.27 5.60
CA ASN A 96 13.22 21.12 5.62
C ASN A 96 12.78 21.41 7.04
N PHE A 97 12.34 22.63 7.28
CA PHE A 97 11.81 23.02 8.58
C PHE A 97 10.30 22.82 8.65
N ILE A 98 9.81 22.60 9.86
CA ILE A 98 8.41 22.67 10.22
C ILE A 98 8.24 23.70 11.35
N ASN A 99 7.16 24.44 11.32
CA ASN A 99 6.87 25.40 12.37
C ASN A 99 6.50 24.68 13.66
N LEU A 100 7.25 24.95 14.73
CA LEU A 100 6.94 24.43 16.06
C LEU A 100 5.71 25.13 16.67
N PRO A 101 4.97 24.45 17.57
CA PRO A 101 3.94 25.09 18.34
C PRO A 101 4.52 26.10 19.35
N TYR A 102 3.66 26.96 19.88
CA TYR A 102 4.00 27.96 20.91
C TYR A 102 5.08 28.98 20.53
N PHE A 103 5.31 29.20 19.23
CA PHE A 103 6.04 30.40 18.81
C PHE A 103 5.23 31.64 19.20
N ASP A 104 5.84 32.58 19.91
CA ASP A 104 5.14 33.70 20.56
C ASP A 104 4.01 33.21 21.49
N SER A 105 4.43 32.59 22.60
CA SER A 105 3.54 31.82 23.48
C SER A 105 2.40 32.63 24.10
N GLU A 106 2.49 33.94 24.15
CA GLU A 106 1.45 34.83 24.67
C GLU A 106 0.31 35.08 23.64
N ASN A 107 0.65 35.03 22.33
CA ASN A 107 -0.29 35.30 21.23
C ASN A 107 -0.29 34.18 20.16
N THR A 108 0.04 32.98 20.54
CA THR A 108 0.23 31.91 19.56
C THR A 108 -1.07 31.48 18.92
N LEU A 109 -1.02 31.20 17.60
CA LEU A 109 -2.07 30.51 16.86
C LEU A 109 -1.75 29.02 16.65
N ARG A 110 -0.60 28.56 17.19
CA ARG A 110 -0.06 27.19 17.06
C ARG A 110 0.04 26.56 18.43
N TYR A 111 -0.96 25.80 18.80
CA TYR A 111 -1.05 25.22 20.14
C TYR A 111 -1.55 23.78 20.08
N ALA A 112 -1.21 22.99 21.07
CA ALA A 112 -1.77 21.65 21.24
C ALA A 112 -3.20 21.74 21.77
N VAL A 113 -4.04 20.82 21.35
CA VAL A 113 -5.45 20.76 21.77
C VAL A 113 -5.68 19.63 22.77
N ASN A 114 -6.61 19.88 23.69
CA ASN A 114 -7.12 18.86 24.60
C ASN A 114 -8.33 18.12 24.00
N GLU A 115 -8.93 17.20 24.79
CA GLU A 115 -10.08 16.40 24.37
C GLU A 115 -11.35 17.20 24.05
N LYS A 116 -11.42 18.42 24.55
CA LYS A 116 -12.54 19.34 24.30
C LYS A 116 -12.28 20.28 23.13
N GLY A 117 -11.08 20.21 22.52
CA GLY A 117 -10.65 21.13 21.47
C GLY A 117 -10.12 22.46 22.00
N GLU A 118 -9.92 22.57 23.32
CA GLU A 118 -9.38 23.76 23.96
C GLU A 118 -7.86 23.79 23.87
N GLU A 119 -7.30 24.98 23.80
CA GLU A 119 -5.85 25.20 23.81
C GLU A 119 -5.22 24.72 25.11
N LEU A 120 -4.10 24.02 25.01
CA LEU A 120 -3.24 23.74 26.17
C LEU A 120 -2.30 24.92 26.40
N SER A 121 -2.04 25.26 27.66
CA SER A 121 -0.94 26.18 28.00
C SER A 121 0.41 25.52 27.64
N LEU A 122 1.47 26.33 27.42
CA LEU A 122 2.81 25.82 27.13
C LEU A 122 3.28 24.80 28.20
N GLU A 123 3.04 25.07 29.48
CA GLU A 123 3.39 24.17 30.57
C GLU A 123 2.69 22.82 30.44
N ARG A 124 1.37 22.84 30.20
CA ARG A 124 0.58 21.61 29.99
C ARG A 124 0.99 20.85 28.76
N PHE A 125 1.36 21.57 27.69
CA PHE A 125 1.91 20.95 26.49
C PHE A 125 3.23 20.24 26.78
N LEU A 126 4.19 20.87 27.44
CA LEU A 126 5.48 20.25 27.78
C LEU A 126 5.28 19.00 28.66
N ASN A 127 4.44 19.09 29.69
CA ASN A 127 4.07 17.95 30.52
C ASN A 127 3.37 16.83 29.74
N TYR A 128 2.63 17.18 28.69
CA TYR A 128 2.00 16.19 27.80
C TYR A 128 3.03 15.53 26.89
N VAL A 129 3.95 16.30 26.31
CA VAL A 129 5.06 15.78 25.49
C VAL A 129 5.89 14.78 26.30
N ASP A 130 6.30 15.12 27.53
CA ASP A 130 7.06 14.22 28.38
C ASP A 130 6.39 12.87 28.60
N ARG A 131 5.06 12.86 28.73
CA ARG A 131 4.28 11.64 28.95
C ARG A 131 4.11 10.78 27.70
N VAL A 132 4.06 11.40 26.50
CA VAL A 132 3.83 10.66 25.25
C VAL A 132 5.11 10.40 24.47
N THR A 133 6.24 10.96 24.92
CA THR A 133 7.56 10.67 24.35
C THR A 133 7.86 9.18 24.49
N THR A 134 8.17 8.52 23.38
CA THR A 134 8.24 7.07 23.26
C THR A 134 9.63 6.60 22.81
N THR A 135 9.85 5.31 22.68
CA THR A 135 11.07 4.71 22.13
C THR A 135 10.83 4.11 20.75
N LEU A 136 11.89 3.82 20.01
CA LEU A 136 11.76 3.12 18.72
C LEU A 136 11.23 1.71 18.90
N GLU A 137 11.55 1.05 20.02
CA GLU A 137 11.05 -0.29 20.35
C GLU A 137 9.54 -0.26 20.58
N ASP A 138 9.05 0.71 21.35
CA ASP A 138 7.62 0.90 21.56
C ASP A 138 6.90 1.15 20.23
N LEU A 139 7.47 1.98 19.34
CA LEU A 139 6.89 2.23 18.00
C LEU A 139 6.79 0.95 17.18
N ARG A 140 7.84 0.15 17.15
CA ARG A 140 7.87 -1.14 16.43
C ARG A 140 6.91 -2.17 17.01
N SER A 141 6.54 -2.04 18.28
CA SER A 141 5.55 -2.91 18.94
C SER A 141 4.10 -2.55 18.60
N LEU A 142 3.86 -1.36 18.03
CA LEU A 142 2.52 -0.96 17.60
C LEU A 142 2.07 -1.82 16.43
N ASP A 143 1.00 -2.57 16.62
CA ASP A 143 0.38 -3.38 15.57
C ASP A 143 -1.02 -2.83 15.28
N PHE A 144 -1.21 -2.29 14.09
CA PHE A 144 -2.50 -1.80 13.59
C PHE A 144 -3.25 -2.86 12.80
N THR A 145 -2.64 -4.03 12.64
CA THR A 145 -3.30 -5.18 12.02
C THR A 145 -4.11 -5.92 13.08
N SER A 146 -5.26 -6.42 12.70
CA SER A 146 -5.93 -7.41 13.54
C SER A 146 -5.06 -8.68 13.62
N ALA A 147 -5.24 -9.49 14.66
CA ALA A 147 -4.59 -10.81 14.78
C ALA A 147 -4.97 -11.79 13.64
N ASP A 148 -5.60 -11.29 12.59
CA ASP A 148 -6.04 -12.02 11.42
C ASP A 148 -4.90 -12.14 10.42
N ASP A 149 -4.31 -13.32 10.34
CA ASP A 149 -3.19 -13.59 9.43
C ASP A 149 -3.53 -13.33 7.95
N GLU A 150 -4.81 -13.44 7.59
CA GLU A 150 -5.28 -13.15 6.24
C GLU A 150 -5.05 -11.68 5.84
N LEU A 151 -5.11 -10.75 6.81
CA LEU A 151 -4.89 -9.33 6.54
C LEU A 151 -3.42 -8.98 6.29
N LYS A 152 -2.48 -9.74 6.82
CA LYS A 152 -1.03 -9.41 6.79
C LYS A 152 -0.49 -9.28 5.37
N GLU A 153 -0.99 -10.06 4.43
CA GLU A 153 -0.55 -10.07 3.05
C GLU A 153 -1.25 -9.06 2.15
N MET A 154 -2.33 -8.42 2.66
CA MET A 154 -3.12 -7.44 1.91
C MET A 154 -2.40 -6.09 1.74
N PRO A 155 -2.80 -5.27 0.74
CA PRO A 155 -2.38 -3.88 0.67
C PRO A 155 -2.66 -3.13 1.98
N PRO A 156 -1.74 -2.29 2.50
CA PRO A 156 -1.89 -1.60 3.79
C PRO A 156 -3.21 -0.84 3.93
N CYS A 157 -3.69 -0.19 2.86
CA CYS A 157 -4.95 0.53 2.86
C CYS A 157 -6.15 -0.38 3.18
N LEU A 158 -6.25 -1.56 2.56
CA LEU A 158 -7.31 -2.53 2.86
C LEU A 158 -7.15 -3.12 4.25
N ARG A 159 -5.93 -3.45 4.65
CA ARG A 159 -5.59 -3.96 5.97
C ARG A 159 -6.07 -3.02 7.07
N ILE A 160 -5.73 -1.72 6.95
CA ILE A 160 -6.16 -0.68 7.87
C ILE A 160 -7.69 -0.55 7.89
N MET A 161 -8.32 -0.47 6.73
CA MET A 161 -9.77 -0.33 6.62
C MET A 161 -10.51 -1.51 7.28
N PHE A 162 -10.04 -2.73 7.07
CA PHE A 162 -10.63 -3.92 7.66
C PHE A 162 -10.38 -4.02 9.17
N ALA A 163 -9.18 -3.67 9.64
CA ALA A 163 -8.87 -3.65 11.07
C ALA A 163 -9.67 -2.58 11.84
N THR A 164 -10.02 -1.46 11.19
CA THR A 164 -10.72 -0.34 11.84
C THR A 164 -12.24 -0.37 11.66
N SER A 165 -12.78 -1.35 10.96
CA SER A 165 -14.14 -1.43 10.41
C SER A 165 -14.37 -0.39 9.31
N VAL A 166 -14.88 -0.85 8.17
CA VAL A 166 -15.13 0.00 7.01
C VAL A 166 -16.25 0.99 7.32
N PRO A 167 -16.02 2.32 7.18
CA PRO A 167 -17.02 3.34 7.49
C PRO A 167 -18.26 3.23 6.59
N ASP A 168 -19.41 3.61 7.14
CA ASP A 168 -20.63 3.75 6.35
C ASP A 168 -20.45 4.77 5.22
N GLY A 169 -21.09 4.54 4.09
CA GLY A 169 -20.93 5.34 2.88
C GLY A 169 -19.70 5.02 2.02
N THR A 170 -18.69 4.30 2.56
CA THR A 170 -17.48 3.93 1.80
C THR A 170 -17.41 2.43 1.47
N ARG A 171 -18.25 1.62 2.09
CA ARG A 171 -18.24 0.14 2.02
C ARG A 171 -18.24 -0.40 0.60
N ASN A 172 -19.08 0.12 -0.29
CA ASN A 172 -19.16 -0.35 -1.67
C ASN A 172 -17.81 -0.20 -2.40
N LYS A 173 -17.19 0.99 -2.30
CA LYS A 173 -15.87 1.24 -2.89
C LYS A 173 -14.78 0.36 -2.29
N VAL A 174 -14.77 0.21 -0.96
CA VAL A 174 -13.79 -0.64 -0.27
C VAL A 174 -13.95 -2.10 -0.70
N MET A 175 -15.18 -2.63 -0.76
CA MET A 175 -15.43 -3.99 -1.20
C MET A 175 -15.12 -4.19 -2.69
N PHE A 176 -15.30 -3.17 -3.52
CA PHE A 176 -14.86 -3.20 -4.91
C PHE A 176 -13.33 -3.36 -5.02
N HIS A 177 -12.57 -2.62 -4.23
CA HIS A 177 -11.10 -2.80 -4.16
C HIS A 177 -10.70 -4.13 -3.55
N ALA A 178 -11.43 -4.57 -2.53
CA ALA A 178 -11.20 -5.85 -1.88
C ALA A 178 -11.39 -7.03 -2.84
N ALA A 179 -12.31 -6.90 -3.82
CA ALA A 179 -12.52 -7.92 -4.85
C ALA A 179 -11.26 -8.14 -5.71
N VAL A 180 -10.45 -7.08 -5.98
CA VAL A 180 -9.16 -7.23 -6.66
C VAL A 180 -8.22 -8.12 -5.84
N THR A 181 -8.10 -7.82 -4.54
CA THR A 181 -7.26 -8.61 -3.62
C THR A 181 -7.80 -10.04 -3.47
N ALA A 182 -9.12 -10.22 -3.32
CA ALA A 182 -9.74 -11.54 -3.18
C ALA A 182 -9.45 -12.44 -4.38
N LYS A 183 -9.54 -11.90 -5.61
CA LYS A 183 -9.20 -12.64 -6.84
C LYS A 183 -7.74 -13.06 -6.90
N MET A 184 -6.83 -12.27 -6.33
CA MET A 184 -5.40 -12.63 -6.26
C MET A 184 -5.10 -13.66 -5.18
N MET A 185 -5.70 -13.50 -4.00
CA MET A 185 -5.47 -14.40 -2.87
C MET A 185 -6.20 -15.74 -3.02
N HIS A 186 -7.39 -15.74 -3.58
CA HIS A 186 -8.30 -16.88 -3.64
C HIS A 186 -8.99 -16.98 -5.01
N PRO A 187 -8.25 -17.27 -6.11
CA PRO A 187 -8.79 -17.23 -7.48
C PRO A 187 -10.07 -18.03 -7.66
N ASP A 188 -10.12 -19.23 -7.09
CA ASP A 188 -11.24 -20.15 -7.25
C ASP A 188 -12.44 -19.86 -6.32
N THR A 189 -12.20 -19.13 -5.22
CA THR A 189 -13.22 -18.89 -4.17
C THR A 189 -13.34 -17.41 -3.80
N TRP A 190 -12.89 -16.50 -4.68
CA TRP A 190 -12.85 -15.07 -4.40
C TRP A 190 -14.24 -14.47 -4.12
N GLU A 191 -15.30 -15.00 -4.71
CA GLU A 191 -16.66 -14.53 -4.49
C GLU A 191 -17.13 -14.81 -3.06
N GLN A 192 -16.95 -16.04 -2.60
CA GLN A 192 -17.26 -16.44 -1.23
C GLN A 192 -16.36 -15.69 -0.22
N THR A 193 -15.11 -15.48 -0.59
CA THR A 193 -14.17 -14.69 0.21
C THR A 193 -14.65 -13.25 0.35
N LEU A 194 -15.11 -12.63 -0.74
CA LEU A 194 -15.63 -11.26 -0.72
C LEU A 194 -16.89 -11.14 0.15
N GLU A 195 -17.81 -12.10 0.08
CA GLU A 195 -19.01 -12.17 0.94
C GLU A 195 -18.62 -12.28 2.42
N ARG A 196 -17.69 -13.19 2.74
CA ARG A 196 -17.16 -13.36 4.09
C ARG A 196 -16.53 -12.09 4.62
N TRP A 197 -15.70 -11.40 3.81
CA TRP A 197 -15.07 -10.13 4.19
C TRP A 197 -16.11 -9.03 4.41
N ASN A 198 -17.15 -8.95 3.59
CA ASN A 198 -18.25 -8.03 3.80
C ASN A 198 -18.91 -8.23 5.18
N GLN A 199 -19.22 -9.47 5.54
CA GLN A 199 -19.84 -9.79 6.83
C GLN A 199 -18.91 -9.51 8.00
N LYS A 200 -17.61 -9.79 7.85
CA LYS A 200 -16.62 -9.70 8.90
C LYS A 200 -16.19 -8.25 9.17
N TYR A 201 -15.92 -7.47 8.12
CA TYR A 201 -15.26 -6.17 8.22
C TYR A 201 -16.15 -4.96 7.97
N CYS A 202 -17.31 -5.12 7.32
CA CYS A 202 -18.27 -4.02 7.15
C CYS A 202 -19.34 -4.04 8.25
N LYS A 203 -19.54 -2.89 8.91
CA LYS A 203 -20.51 -2.75 10.00
C LYS A 203 -21.41 -1.53 9.78
N PRO A 204 -22.69 -1.68 9.40
CA PRO A 204 -23.35 -2.92 8.94
C PRO A 204 -22.77 -3.43 7.61
N SER A 205 -22.93 -4.72 7.33
CA SER A 205 -22.51 -5.29 6.03
C SER A 205 -23.30 -4.68 4.87
N LEU A 206 -22.70 -4.66 3.67
CA LEU A 206 -23.44 -4.33 2.44
C LEU A 206 -24.55 -5.37 2.19
N PRO A 207 -25.69 -4.93 1.65
CA PRO A 207 -26.73 -5.84 1.15
C PRO A 207 -26.17 -6.83 0.13
N ALA A 208 -26.68 -8.07 0.15
CA ALA A 208 -26.23 -9.13 -0.75
C ALA A 208 -26.28 -8.72 -2.24
N GLY A 209 -27.29 -7.96 -2.65
CA GLY A 209 -27.43 -7.46 -4.02
C GLY A 209 -26.30 -6.53 -4.46
N GLU A 210 -25.74 -5.72 -3.54
CA GLU A 210 -24.57 -4.87 -3.84
C GLU A 210 -23.31 -5.71 -4.02
N ILE A 211 -23.08 -6.71 -3.18
CA ILE A 211 -21.95 -7.64 -3.33
C ILE A 211 -22.04 -8.41 -4.65
N VAL A 212 -23.21 -8.92 -5.01
CA VAL A 212 -23.45 -9.59 -6.30
C VAL A 212 -23.17 -8.64 -7.48
N THR A 213 -23.52 -7.35 -7.34
CA THR A 213 -23.22 -6.35 -8.37
C THR A 213 -21.72 -6.19 -8.56
N ILE A 214 -20.94 -6.07 -7.47
CA ILE A 214 -19.48 -6.00 -7.50
C ILE A 214 -18.88 -7.26 -8.13
N GLN A 215 -19.35 -8.44 -7.70
CA GLN A 215 -18.92 -9.72 -8.27
C GLN A 215 -19.15 -9.78 -9.78
N ASN A 216 -20.32 -9.40 -10.25
CA ASN A 216 -20.66 -9.39 -11.67
C ASN A 216 -19.82 -8.39 -12.48
N GLN A 217 -19.46 -7.25 -11.91
CA GLN A 217 -18.53 -6.30 -12.54
C GLN A 217 -17.16 -6.93 -12.72
N HIS A 218 -16.61 -7.52 -11.66
CA HIS A 218 -15.30 -8.18 -11.66
C HIS A 218 -15.23 -9.49 -12.48
N LYS A 219 -16.39 -10.12 -12.79
CA LYS A 219 -16.48 -11.22 -13.77
C LYS A 219 -16.37 -10.74 -15.20
N LYS A 220 -17.00 -9.58 -15.51
CA LYS A 220 -17.05 -9.04 -16.87
C LYS A 220 -15.78 -8.34 -17.30
N LYS A 221 -15.05 -7.75 -16.35
CA LYS A 221 -13.87 -6.96 -16.60
C LYS A 221 -12.86 -7.10 -15.47
N GLU A 222 -11.61 -7.17 -15.82
CA GLU A 222 -10.52 -7.11 -14.86
C GLU A 222 -10.24 -5.67 -14.42
N TYR A 223 -10.08 -5.50 -13.11
CA TYR A 223 -9.80 -4.22 -12.48
C TYR A 223 -8.49 -4.29 -11.71
N GLY A 224 -7.70 -3.22 -11.80
CA GLY A 224 -6.56 -2.99 -10.92
C GLY A 224 -6.95 -2.18 -9.68
N TYR A 225 -5.99 -1.94 -8.81
CA TYR A 225 -6.16 -1.07 -7.64
C TYR A 225 -6.32 0.40 -8.05
N LEU A 226 -7.37 1.07 -7.55
CA LEU A 226 -7.59 2.51 -7.76
C LEU A 226 -7.01 3.32 -6.58
N CYS A 227 -5.69 3.24 -6.41
CA CYS A 227 -4.97 3.75 -5.24
C CYS A 227 -5.12 5.26 -4.97
N LYS A 228 -5.58 6.03 -5.97
CA LYS A 228 -5.79 7.48 -5.84
C LYS A 228 -7.21 7.86 -5.46
N GLU A 229 -8.13 6.88 -5.46
CA GLU A 229 -9.53 7.13 -5.15
C GLU A 229 -9.81 7.01 -3.65
N GLU A 230 -10.72 7.85 -3.16
CA GLU A 230 -11.17 7.74 -1.79
C GLU A 230 -12.14 6.56 -1.58
N PRO A 231 -12.02 5.85 -0.45
CA PRO A 231 -11.20 6.15 0.73
C PRO A 231 -9.78 5.55 0.69
N MET A 232 -9.39 4.80 -0.33
CA MET A 232 -8.09 4.11 -0.38
C MET A 232 -6.91 5.09 -0.39
N GLY A 233 -7.05 6.23 -1.08
CA GLY A 233 -6.02 7.26 -1.16
C GLY A 233 -5.59 7.78 0.20
N SER A 234 -6.55 8.09 1.07
CA SER A 234 -6.31 8.58 2.44
C SER A 234 -5.65 7.55 3.36
N HIS A 235 -5.74 6.27 3.04
CA HIS A 235 -5.12 5.18 3.81
C HIS A 235 -3.90 4.57 3.11
N CYS A 236 -3.37 5.24 2.07
CA CYS A 236 -2.28 4.73 1.27
C CYS A 236 -0.92 4.92 1.95
N ASP A 237 -0.25 3.82 2.24
CA ASP A 237 1.17 3.75 2.53
C ASP A 237 1.88 3.06 1.36
N LYS A 238 2.56 3.85 0.52
CA LYS A 238 3.21 3.34 -0.69
C LYS A 238 4.43 2.47 -0.38
N ALA A 239 5.15 2.75 0.70
CA ALA A 239 6.35 2.01 1.07
C ALA A 239 5.95 0.61 1.56
N ALA A 240 5.06 0.52 2.54
CA ALA A 240 4.54 -0.74 3.05
C ALA A 240 3.76 -1.53 1.98
N CYS A 241 3.07 -0.83 1.04
CA CYS A 241 2.37 -1.49 -0.06
C CYS A 241 3.31 -2.20 -1.03
N ARG A 242 4.51 -1.67 -1.25
CA ARG A 242 5.54 -2.30 -2.09
C ARG A 242 6.11 -3.57 -1.48
N GLU A 243 6.11 -3.68 -0.16
CA GLU A 243 6.58 -4.85 0.56
C GLU A 243 5.48 -5.90 0.76
N ALA A 244 4.21 -5.50 0.69
CA ALA A 244 3.08 -6.42 0.84
C ALA A 244 2.96 -7.35 -0.36
N LYS A 245 2.71 -8.64 -0.11
CA LYS A 245 2.62 -9.69 -1.15
C LYS A 245 1.58 -9.35 -2.23
N TYR A 246 0.41 -8.88 -1.83
CA TYR A 246 -0.68 -8.47 -2.72
C TYR A 246 -0.78 -6.95 -2.88
N GLY A 247 0.27 -6.21 -2.50
CA GLY A 247 0.37 -4.77 -2.74
C GLY A 247 0.77 -4.43 -4.18
N VAL A 248 0.89 -3.14 -4.44
CA VAL A 248 1.50 -2.67 -5.70
C VAL A 248 3.02 -2.76 -5.54
N GLY A 249 3.65 -3.81 -6.05
CA GLY A 249 5.05 -4.18 -5.82
C GLY A 249 6.10 -3.08 -5.97
N LYS A 250 7.33 -3.37 -5.59
CA LYS A 250 8.50 -2.46 -5.54
C LYS A 250 8.78 -1.71 -6.83
N ASN A 251 8.42 -2.28 -7.96
CA ASN A 251 8.61 -1.67 -9.27
C ASN A 251 7.27 -1.19 -9.83
N SER A 252 7.08 0.12 -9.83
CA SER A 252 6.07 0.76 -10.68
C SER A 252 6.46 0.71 -12.17
N SER A 253 7.63 0.20 -12.50
CA SER A 253 8.08 -0.13 -13.84
C SER A 253 7.80 -1.60 -14.15
N MET A 254 7.45 -1.89 -15.39
CA MET A 254 7.42 -3.27 -15.89
C MET A 254 8.78 -3.92 -15.65
N PRO A 255 8.81 -5.21 -15.22
CA PRO A 255 10.07 -5.93 -15.12
C PRO A 255 10.76 -5.98 -16.49
N GLY A 256 12.07 -6.13 -16.48
CA GLY A 256 12.87 -6.25 -17.69
C GLY A 256 12.54 -7.53 -18.43
N ILE A 257 11.72 -7.47 -19.47
CA ILE A 257 11.42 -8.62 -20.34
C ILE A 257 12.44 -8.61 -21.48
N THR A 258 13.28 -9.67 -21.53
CA THR A 258 14.42 -9.75 -22.44
C THR A 258 14.20 -10.71 -23.61
N GLY A 259 13.18 -11.55 -23.57
CA GLY A 259 12.88 -12.46 -24.67
C GLY A 259 11.58 -13.22 -24.51
N LEU A 260 11.03 -13.69 -25.62
CA LEU A 260 9.89 -14.58 -25.69
C LEU A 260 10.27 -15.84 -26.49
N THR A 261 10.08 -17.01 -25.89
CA THR A 261 10.21 -18.29 -26.59
C THR A 261 8.82 -18.92 -26.71
N ILE A 262 8.44 -19.34 -27.90
CA ILE A 262 7.18 -20.02 -28.19
C ILE A 262 7.47 -21.49 -28.43
N GLN A 263 6.93 -22.35 -27.59
CA GLN A 263 6.96 -23.77 -27.78
C GLN A 263 5.71 -24.23 -28.52
N LYS A 264 5.90 -24.86 -29.70
CA LYS A 264 4.84 -25.40 -30.54
C LYS A 264 4.33 -26.74 -29.98
N SER A 265 3.73 -26.69 -28.78
CA SER A 265 3.04 -27.82 -28.13
C SER A 265 1.52 -27.65 -28.26
N GLU A 266 0.75 -28.67 -27.87
CA GLU A 266 -0.69 -28.59 -27.73
C GLU A 266 -1.07 -28.89 -26.27
N PRO A 267 -1.50 -27.86 -25.48
CA PRO A 267 -1.61 -26.43 -25.82
C PRO A 267 -0.25 -25.74 -26.01
N ARG A 268 -0.21 -24.61 -26.75
CA ARG A 268 0.99 -23.80 -26.88
C ARG A 268 1.42 -23.23 -25.55
N LEU A 269 2.73 -23.27 -25.31
CA LEU A 269 3.37 -22.66 -24.14
C LEU A 269 4.26 -21.51 -24.57
N TYR A 270 4.29 -20.48 -23.74
CA TYR A 270 5.08 -19.28 -23.92
C TYR A 270 6.02 -19.11 -22.73
N PHE A 271 7.29 -18.91 -23.02
CA PHE A 271 8.31 -18.69 -22.00
C PHE A 271 8.84 -17.27 -22.15
N LEU A 272 8.65 -16.45 -21.12
CA LEU A 272 9.19 -15.10 -21.03
C LEU A 272 10.40 -15.08 -20.09
N ASP A 273 11.46 -14.39 -20.51
CA ASP A 273 12.58 -14.09 -19.63
C ASP A 273 12.31 -12.75 -18.94
N VAL A 274 12.01 -12.81 -17.64
CA VAL A 274 11.60 -11.67 -16.80
C VAL A 274 12.65 -11.45 -15.73
N ASP A 275 13.39 -10.35 -15.79
CA ASP A 275 14.50 -10.03 -14.88
C ASP A 275 15.50 -11.21 -14.72
N GLY A 276 15.81 -11.90 -15.82
CA GLY A 276 16.72 -13.04 -15.87
C GLY A 276 16.14 -14.36 -15.32
N ARG A 277 14.85 -14.41 -15.01
CA ARG A 277 14.13 -15.62 -14.61
C ARG A 277 13.10 -16.01 -15.65
N ARG A 278 12.90 -17.30 -15.83
CA ARG A 278 11.98 -17.83 -16.84
C ARG A 278 10.56 -17.98 -16.28
N LEU A 279 9.60 -17.37 -16.98
CA LEU A 279 8.18 -17.41 -16.65
C LEU A 279 7.44 -18.21 -17.72
N GLU A 280 6.70 -19.24 -17.31
CA GLU A 280 5.86 -20.04 -18.19
C GLU A 280 4.45 -19.44 -18.24
N LEU A 281 3.89 -19.29 -19.45
CA LEU A 281 2.61 -18.67 -19.69
C LEU A 281 1.75 -19.48 -20.66
N SER A 282 0.46 -19.55 -20.37
CA SER A 282 -0.58 -19.91 -21.35
C SER A 282 -0.83 -18.75 -22.32
N THR A 283 -1.58 -19.01 -23.41
CA THR A 283 -2.00 -17.97 -24.33
C THR A 283 -2.79 -16.85 -23.62
N GLU A 284 -3.69 -17.20 -22.72
CA GLU A 284 -4.50 -16.24 -21.97
C GLU A 284 -3.63 -15.40 -21.00
N GLN A 285 -2.71 -16.04 -20.30
CA GLN A 285 -1.78 -15.35 -19.40
C GLN A 285 -0.86 -14.37 -20.15
N LEU A 286 -0.43 -14.71 -21.37
CA LEU A 286 0.36 -13.81 -22.20
C LEU A 286 -0.46 -12.62 -22.73
N GLN A 287 -1.72 -12.85 -23.12
CA GLN A 287 -2.53 -11.81 -23.74
C GLN A 287 -3.20 -10.84 -22.78
N MET A 288 -3.45 -11.27 -21.54
CA MET A 288 -4.18 -10.48 -20.56
C MET A 288 -3.25 -9.93 -19.48
N PRO A 289 -3.11 -8.59 -19.33
CA PRO A 289 -2.12 -7.99 -18.41
C PRO A 289 -2.29 -8.39 -16.96
N LEU A 290 -3.51 -8.67 -16.52
CA LEU A 290 -3.77 -9.12 -15.15
C LEU A 290 -3.41 -10.59 -14.95
N GLN A 291 -3.63 -11.42 -15.96
CA GLN A 291 -3.24 -12.83 -15.92
C GLN A 291 -1.71 -12.96 -15.95
N PHE A 292 -1.03 -12.10 -16.73
CA PHE A 292 0.42 -11.97 -16.70
C PHE A 292 0.94 -11.57 -15.30
N GLN A 293 0.31 -10.56 -14.68
CA GLN A 293 0.68 -10.14 -13.32
C GLN A 293 0.55 -11.30 -12.32
N ARG A 294 -0.53 -12.09 -12.42
CA ARG A 294 -0.73 -13.29 -11.57
C ARG A 294 0.36 -14.32 -11.79
N ALA A 295 0.67 -14.63 -13.04
CA ALA A 295 1.73 -15.59 -13.36
C ALA A 295 3.09 -15.14 -12.81
N CYS A 296 3.41 -13.84 -12.89
CA CYS A 296 4.61 -13.27 -12.27
C CYS A 296 4.61 -13.46 -10.74
N MET A 297 3.45 -13.26 -10.11
CA MET A 297 3.33 -13.42 -8.66
C MET A 297 3.46 -14.89 -8.25
N GLU A 298 2.81 -15.81 -8.96
CA GLU A 298 2.80 -17.24 -8.63
C GLU A 298 4.16 -17.89 -8.84
N GLN A 299 4.88 -17.52 -9.91
CA GLN A 299 6.12 -18.21 -10.31
C GLN A 299 7.39 -17.45 -9.92
N LEU A 300 7.31 -16.13 -9.78
CA LEU A 300 8.48 -15.26 -9.56
C LEU A 300 8.43 -14.46 -8.26
N ASP A 301 7.33 -14.51 -7.51
CA ASP A 301 7.08 -13.65 -6.32
C ASP A 301 7.22 -12.15 -6.62
N VAL A 302 6.87 -11.74 -7.84
CA VAL A 302 6.95 -10.33 -8.30
C VAL A 302 5.57 -9.89 -8.76
N MET A 303 5.15 -8.68 -8.35
CA MET A 303 3.87 -8.09 -8.74
C MET A 303 4.08 -6.86 -9.62
N PRO A 304 4.21 -7.01 -10.96
CA PRO A 304 4.36 -5.89 -11.86
C PRO A 304 3.07 -5.05 -11.92
N PRO A 305 3.17 -3.76 -12.30
CA PRO A 305 1.98 -2.95 -12.51
C PRO A 305 1.14 -3.50 -13.68
N VAL A 306 -0.18 -3.40 -13.55
CA VAL A 306 -1.08 -3.77 -14.65
C VAL A 306 -1.09 -2.65 -15.69
N MET A 307 -0.64 -2.95 -16.89
CA MET A 307 -0.72 -2.04 -18.04
C MET A 307 -2.16 -1.92 -18.55
N LYS A 308 -2.48 -0.81 -19.23
CA LYS A 308 -3.74 -0.71 -19.96
C LYS A 308 -3.76 -1.77 -21.07
N ALA A 309 -4.94 -2.38 -21.31
CA ALA A 309 -5.06 -3.50 -22.24
C ALA A 309 -4.50 -3.18 -23.64
N ALA A 310 -4.73 -1.97 -24.17
CA ALA A 310 -4.22 -1.57 -25.48
C ALA A 310 -2.69 -1.42 -25.51
N GLU A 311 -2.09 -0.89 -24.44
CA GLU A 311 -0.63 -0.75 -24.30
C GLU A 311 0.02 -2.14 -24.15
N TRP A 312 -0.60 -3.01 -23.37
CA TRP A 312 -0.15 -4.40 -23.19
C TRP A 312 -0.19 -5.17 -24.52
N GLN A 313 -1.31 -5.07 -25.26
CA GLN A 313 -1.43 -5.74 -26.55
C GLN A 313 -0.36 -5.28 -27.56
N THR A 314 -0.08 -3.98 -27.60
CA THR A 314 1.00 -3.43 -28.43
C THR A 314 2.36 -3.98 -28.04
N TYR A 315 2.60 -4.12 -26.72
CA TYR A 315 3.83 -4.67 -26.18
C TYR A 315 3.99 -6.16 -26.50
N VAL A 316 2.94 -6.96 -26.27
CA VAL A 316 2.92 -8.40 -26.58
C VAL A 316 3.13 -8.65 -28.07
N ASN A 317 2.51 -7.85 -28.95
CA ASN A 317 2.72 -7.98 -30.39
C ASN A 317 4.20 -7.81 -30.79
N LYS A 318 4.90 -6.84 -30.20
CA LYS A 318 6.35 -6.67 -30.42
C LYS A 318 7.17 -7.86 -29.94
N LEU A 319 6.79 -8.45 -28.79
CA LEU A 319 7.45 -9.66 -28.29
C LEU A 319 7.21 -10.84 -29.22
N LEU A 320 6.00 -10.99 -29.76
CA LEU A 320 5.66 -12.07 -30.70
C LEU A 320 6.41 -11.94 -32.05
N GLU A 321 6.62 -10.71 -32.54
CA GLU A 321 7.42 -10.45 -33.74
C GLU A 321 8.89 -10.87 -33.59
N GLN A 322 9.42 -10.82 -32.37
CA GLN A 322 10.82 -11.14 -32.04
C GLN A 322 10.99 -12.51 -31.38
N ALA A 323 9.90 -13.28 -31.28
CA ALA A 323 9.89 -14.52 -30.54
C ALA A 323 10.74 -15.63 -31.19
N THR A 324 11.44 -16.38 -30.36
CA THR A 324 12.13 -17.61 -30.78
C THR A 324 11.13 -18.77 -30.78
N HIS A 325 11.09 -19.54 -31.87
CA HIS A 325 10.21 -20.70 -31.98
C HIS A 325 10.99 -21.98 -31.70
N VAL A 326 10.46 -22.80 -30.81
CA VAL A 326 11.04 -24.11 -30.46
C VAL A 326 10.01 -25.19 -30.75
N GLU A 327 10.41 -26.24 -31.46
CA GLU A 327 9.59 -27.42 -31.68
C GLU A 327 9.85 -28.43 -30.54
N VAL A 328 8.77 -29.06 -30.08
CA VAL A 328 8.91 -30.16 -29.12
C VAL A 328 9.45 -31.36 -29.90
N PRO A 329 10.53 -32.01 -29.44
CA PRO A 329 10.95 -33.28 -30.03
C PRO A 329 9.80 -34.27 -30.11
N LYS A 330 9.66 -34.96 -31.22
CA LYS A 330 8.54 -35.89 -31.45
C LYS A 330 8.38 -36.91 -30.31
N GLU A 331 9.50 -37.38 -29.78
CA GLU A 331 9.58 -38.35 -28.68
C GLU A 331 8.93 -37.82 -27.36
N LEU A 332 8.83 -36.51 -27.19
CA LEU A 332 8.21 -35.88 -26.03
C LEU A 332 6.73 -35.50 -26.26
N THR A 333 6.22 -35.74 -27.45
CA THR A 333 4.78 -35.51 -27.73
C THR A 333 3.97 -36.77 -27.48
N ILE A 334 2.73 -36.64 -26.97
CA ILE A 334 1.80 -37.77 -26.80
C ILE A 334 1.65 -38.55 -28.12
N LYS A 335 1.60 -37.83 -29.24
CA LYS A 335 1.49 -38.41 -30.58
C LYS A 335 2.77 -39.19 -30.97
N GLY A 336 3.95 -38.66 -30.70
CA GLY A 336 5.21 -39.31 -30.96
C GLY A 336 5.41 -40.55 -30.11
N GLN A 337 5.05 -40.51 -28.84
CA GLN A 337 5.06 -41.67 -27.93
C GLN A 337 4.07 -42.74 -28.37
N PHE A 338 2.90 -42.33 -28.91
CA PHE A 338 1.92 -43.29 -29.47
C PHE A 338 2.41 -43.91 -30.78
N GLU A 339 3.05 -43.14 -31.65
CA GLU A 339 3.65 -43.61 -32.90
C GLU A 339 4.78 -44.59 -32.61
N GLU A 340 5.63 -44.31 -31.62
CA GLU A 340 6.72 -45.19 -31.18
C GLU A 340 6.19 -46.51 -30.58
N LEU A 341 5.06 -46.47 -29.88
CA LEU A 341 4.39 -47.68 -29.35
C LEU A 341 3.72 -48.53 -30.45
N LEU A 342 3.38 -47.94 -31.59
CA LEU A 342 2.75 -48.66 -32.72
C LEU A 342 3.81 -49.22 -33.73
N GLU A 343 5.05 -48.79 -33.65
CA GLU A 343 6.17 -49.34 -34.43
C GLU A 343 6.86 -50.57 -33.77
N ILE A 344 6.46 -50.94 -32.55
CA ILE A 344 6.84 -52.14 -31.84
C ILE A 344 5.80 -53.27 -32.12
#